data_147b2cb0f168c980edfff5c42d87905d
#
_entry.id   147b2cb0f168c980edfff5c42d87905d
#
_cell.length_a   1.000
_cell.length_b   1.000
_cell.length_c   1.000
_cell.angle_alpha   90.00
_cell.angle_beta   90.00
_cell.angle_gamma   90.00
#
_symmetry.space_group_name_H-M   'P 1'
#
loop_
_entity.id
_entity.type
_entity.pdbx_description
1 polymer ?
#
loop_
_entity_poly.entity_id
_entity_poly.type
_entity_poly.pdbx_seq_one_letter_code
_entity_poly.pdbx_strand_id
1 'polypeptide(L)'
;MIIRQSILAAAAAALASSSFSQTVLLREDDPAPGGAPGSTISSLGNTAVNQTGGFACSLNVSDGTTTVGQIWGNLGGGAGALIREEGVFGSLTQTSFESFLGIGGMEVAYSPSCDDAGGSTGLDGVWLDDTIVGIEEMMLPGSTEFITFGSRPGTTQDGTPYFVGGFSNVQGGSSQGRILFYGSNLTEVYRSGVTYPNLPVPLSTAAIDFDFRFSANGTHNITPLDLDAASTEDGCMAMDGVGLVLGGTLVRETETIPVSVGGSGEAWDNFDFCGITESGDYFFTGDTDAATANDEFIVRNGVIVVREGDTVDGEILTGAIEGAYLNEQNELAYVWDIVDGTGDVEALFFEDTLLLKEGDEVDWDGDGMLDPGVVVTNFTGISSLTVSPTGGVYFTADVDVNGTVLEGYFRIGDDIIGTNYCAATPNSTGLPGIMGASGSNVAASNSFSLTASQLPANQFGIFVTSRTATMGAPAAGSNGILCLGGSIGRFTSPSQIVNSGSGGEFSLPVDLSVFPQGVGTVPVMSGQTWFFQAWHRDSVGLGSNFTDGLEVPFI
;
A
#
# COMPACT_ATOMS: atom_id res chain seq x y z
N MET A 1 -59.97 18.38 29.88
CA MET A 1 -59.33 17.31 29.13
C MET A 1 -58.51 17.98 28.09
N ILE A 2 -57.24 18.29 28.42
CA ILE A 2 -56.30 19.05 27.55
C ILE A 2 -55.26 18.04 27.04
N ILE A 3 -55.33 17.79 25.74
CA ILE A 3 -54.36 16.93 25.02
C ILE A 3 -53.12 17.77 24.77
N ARG A 4 -51.98 17.41 25.39
CA ARG A 4 -50.67 17.93 25.05
C ARG A 4 -50.12 17.12 23.87
N GLN A 5 -49.98 17.74 22.70
CA GLN A 5 -49.20 17.23 21.61
C GLN A 5 -47.71 17.46 21.93
N SER A 6 -46.99 16.37 22.09
CA SER A 6 -45.53 16.38 22.17
C SER A 6 -44.96 16.39 20.74
N ILE A 7 -44.32 17.48 20.37
CA ILE A 7 -43.54 17.59 19.14
C ILE A 7 -42.17 16.91 19.43
N LEU A 8 -41.97 15.73 18.86
CA LEU A 8 -40.64 15.11 18.77
C LEU A 8 -39.87 15.88 17.69
N ALA A 9 -38.94 16.72 18.09
CA ALA A 9 -37.90 17.22 17.20
C ALA A 9 -36.87 16.11 17.05
N ALA A 10 -36.81 15.47 15.88
CA ALA A 10 -35.71 14.62 15.48
C ALA A 10 -34.52 15.56 15.24
N ALA A 11 -33.57 15.57 16.15
CA ALA A 11 -32.23 16.11 15.89
C ALA A 11 -31.54 15.09 14.98
N ALA A 12 -31.42 15.42 13.71
CA ALA A 12 -30.44 14.77 12.86
C ALA A 12 -29.06 15.14 13.43
N ALA A 13 -28.41 14.19 14.11
CA ALA A 13 -27.01 14.25 14.37
C ALA A 13 -26.33 14.09 13.01
N ALA A 14 -25.82 15.17 12.45
CA ALA A 14 -24.80 15.09 11.43
C ALA A 14 -23.61 14.43 12.11
N LEU A 15 -23.40 13.14 11.84
CA LEU A 15 -22.14 12.47 12.07
C LEU A 15 -21.16 13.22 11.16
N ALA A 16 -20.25 13.98 11.77
CA ALA A 16 -19.09 14.47 11.07
C ALA A 16 -18.31 13.21 10.67
N SER A 17 -18.41 12.80 9.41
CA SER A 17 -17.48 11.87 8.82
C SER A 17 -16.09 12.48 9.06
N SER A 18 -15.20 11.73 9.68
CA SER A 18 -13.79 12.08 9.72
C SER A 18 -13.35 12.14 8.26
N SER A 19 -13.24 13.34 7.70
CA SER A 19 -12.74 13.51 6.34
C SER A 19 -11.26 13.13 6.37
N PHE A 20 -10.93 11.92 5.96
CA PHE A 20 -9.57 11.54 5.63
C PHE A 20 -9.08 12.46 4.51
N SER A 21 -7.82 12.90 4.60
CA SER A 21 -7.21 13.67 3.52
C SER A 21 -7.13 12.79 2.28
N GLN A 22 -7.83 13.19 1.23
CA GLN A 22 -7.70 12.57 -0.09
C GLN A 22 -6.69 13.37 -0.90
N THR A 23 -5.88 12.69 -1.70
CA THR A 23 -4.95 13.32 -2.64
C THR A 23 -5.01 12.57 -3.95
N VAL A 24 -5.36 13.25 -5.04
CA VAL A 24 -5.19 12.70 -6.39
C VAL A 24 -3.73 12.86 -6.80
N LEU A 25 -3.11 11.77 -7.22
CA LEU A 25 -1.69 11.71 -7.61
C LEU A 25 -1.50 11.79 -9.12
N LEU A 26 -2.36 11.12 -9.88
CA LEU A 26 -2.41 11.12 -11.35
C LEU A 26 -3.85 11.04 -11.82
N ARG A 27 -4.12 11.56 -13.01
CA ARG A 27 -5.41 11.50 -13.68
C ARG A 27 -5.23 11.11 -15.14
N GLU A 28 -6.14 10.32 -15.67
CA GLU A 28 -6.28 10.15 -17.11
C GLU A 28 -6.49 11.51 -17.78
N ASP A 29 -6.04 11.67 -19.01
CA ASP A 29 -5.98 12.91 -19.81
C ASP A 29 -5.01 14.00 -19.30
N ASP A 30 -4.42 13.88 -18.10
CA ASP A 30 -3.37 14.82 -17.66
C ASP A 30 -2.12 14.72 -18.56
N PRO A 31 -1.35 15.81 -18.68
CA PRO A 31 -0.06 15.78 -19.38
C PRO A 31 0.86 14.71 -18.80
N ALA A 32 1.42 13.86 -19.65
CA ALA A 32 2.25 12.75 -19.23
C ALA A 32 3.53 13.23 -18.50
N PRO A 33 3.81 12.75 -17.28
CA PRO A 33 5.00 13.12 -16.54
C PRO A 33 6.28 12.70 -17.28
N GLY A 34 7.10 13.65 -17.71
CA GLY A 34 8.33 13.38 -18.46
C GLY A 34 8.11 12.92 -19.92
N GLY A 35 6.86 12.84 -20.38
CA GLY A 35 6.52 12.44 -21.74
C GLY A 35 6.87 13.48 -22.81
N ALA A 36 6.71 13.11 -24.09
CA ALA A 36 6.89 14.04 -25.21
C ALA A 36 5.86 15.18 -25.14
N PRO A 37 6.17 16.38 -25.63
CA PRO A 37 5.22 17.48 -25.63
C PRO A 37 3.90 17.12 -26.34
N GLY A 38 2.79 17.20 -25.61
CA GLY A 38 1.44 16.87 -26.11
C GLY A 38 0.98 15.46 -25.81
N SER A 39 1.79 14.63 -25.15
CA SER A 39 1.36 13.32 -24.66
C SER A 39 0.53 13.46 -23.39
N THR A 40 -0.50 12.62 -23.26
CA THR A 40 -1.34 12.51 -22.06
C THR A 40 -1.37 11.09 -21.53
N ILE A 41 -1.72 10.94 -20.25
CA ILE A 41 -2.02 9.65 -19.65
C ILE A 41 -3.27 9.10 -20.31
N SER A 42 -3.21 7.87 -20.82
CA SER A 42 -4.35 7.22 -21.51
C SER A 42 -4.97 6.08 -20.70
N SER A 43 -4.29 5.59 -19.69
CA SER A 43 -4.82 4.67 -18.67
C SER A 43 -3.85 4.55 -17.51
N LEU A 44 -4.38 4.17 -16.36
CA LEU A 44 -3.63 3.83 -15.16
C LEU A 44 -3.63 2.31 -14.95
N GLY A 45 -2.63 1.80 -14.27
CA GLY A 45 -2.51 0.38 -13.95
C GLY A 45 -2.32 0.16 -12.46
N ASN A 46 -1.58 -0.89 -12.12
CA ASN A 46 -1.41 -1.29 -10.72
C ASN A 46 -0.51 -0.33 -9.94
N THR A 47 -0.73 -0.30 -8.65
CA THR A 47 0.05 0.47 -7.69
C THR A 47 1.01 -0.41 -6.90
N ALA A 48 2.03 0.18 -6.33
CA ALA A 48 2.92 -0.47 -5.38
C ALA A 48 3.43 0.52 -4.34
N VAL A 49 3.69 0.05 -3.13
CA VAL A 49 4.32 0.81 -2.05
C VAL A 49 5.49 0.03 -1.46
N ASN A 50 6.46 0.72 -0.86
CA ASN A 50 7.59 0.11 -0.17
C ASN A 50 7.67 0.53 1.30
N GLN A 51 8.59 -0.08 2.05
CA GLN A 51 8.74 0.15 3.49
C GLN A 51 9.37 1.51 3.85
N THR A 52 9.79 2.31 2.87
CA THR A 52 10.32 3.66 3.09
C THR A 52 9.31 4.77 2.74
N GLY A 53 8.05 4.39 2.45
CA GLY A 53 6.99 5.32 2.04
C GLY A 53 7.09 5.71 0.56
N GLY A 54 7.89 4.99 -0.22
CA GLY A 54 7.89 5.10 -1.68
C GLY A 54 6.64 4.49 -2.27
N PHE A 55 6.20 5.02 -3.40
CA PHE A 55 5.03 4.57 -4.14
C PHE A 55 5.29 4.60 -5.65
N ALA A 56 4.56 3.78 -6.39
CA ALA A 56 4.60 3.77 -7.84
C ALA A 56 3.26 3.33 -8.44
N CYS A 57 3.03 3.74 -9.68
CA CYS A 57 1.90 3.33 -10.51
C CYS A 57 2.39 3.06 -11.93
N SER A 58 1.95 1.96 -12.53
CA SER A 58 2.12 1.74 -13.97
C SER A 58 1.07 2.54 -14.74
N LEU A 59 1.42 3.05 -15.91
CA LEU A 59 0.50 3.83 -16.73
C LEU A 59 0.85 3.72 -18.22
N ASN A 60 -0.11 3.96 -19.06
CA ASN A 60 0.08 4.15 -20.49
C ASN A 60 -0.02 5.63 -20.85
N VAL A 61 0.86 6.07 -21.75
CA VAL A 61 0.93 7.44 -22.24
C VAL A 61 0.74 7.43 -23.75
N SER A 62 -0.11 8.32 -24.27
CA SER A 62 -0.38 8.42 -25.70
C SER A 62 -0.15 9.83 -26.23
N ASP A 63 0.44 9.94 -27.42
CA ASP A 63 0.52 11.17 -28.23
C ASP A 63 -0.60 11.26 -29.28
N GLY A 64 -1.57 10.35 -29.21
CA GLY A 64 -2.65 10.19 -30.19
C GLY A 64 -2.29 9.34 -31.40
N THR A 65 -1.04 8.87 -31.52
CA THR A 65 -0.55 7.99 -32.61
C THR A 65 0.17 6.75 -32.06
N THR A 66 0.89 6.90 -30.98
CA THR A 66 1.62 5.84 -30.30
C THR A 66 1.25 5.81 -28.83
N THR A 67 1.28 4.62 -28.24
CA THR A 67 1.12 4.42 -26.80
C THR A 67 2.40 3.81 -26.26
N VAL A 68 2.88 4.30 -25.12
CA VAL A 68 4.11 3.87 -24.44
C VAL A 68 3.79 3.59 -22.98
N GLY A 69 4.23 2.45 -22.48
CA GLY A 69 4.15 2.11 -21.06
C GLY A 69 5.18 2.89 -20.25
N GLN A 70 4.74 3.41 -19.10
CA GLN A 70 5.56 4.12 -18.14
C GLN A 70 5.32 3.61 -16.71
N ILE A 71 6.27 3.82 -15.83
CA ILE A 71 6.14 3.68 -14.38
C ILE A 71 6.45 5.04 -13.76
N TRP A 72 5.50 5.57 -13.03
CA TRP A 72 5.59 6.85 -12.34
C TRP A 72 5.49 6.65 -10.83
N GLY A 73 6.17 7.50 -10.06
CA GLY A 73 6.12 7.46 -8.61
C GLY A 73 7.35 8.08 -7.97
N ASN A 74 7.60 7.72 -6.70
CA ASN A 74 8.80 8.13 -5.98
C ASN A 74 9.24 7.02 -5.01
N LEU A 75 10.35 6.37 -5.26
CA LEU A 75 10.82 5.22 -4.49
C LEU A 75 11.32 5.60 -3.07
N GLY A 76 11.68 6.86 -2.85
CA GLY A 76 12.12 7.39 -1.56
C GLY A 76 11.06 8.19 -0.80
N GLY A 77 9.82 8.22 -1.31
CA GLY A 77 8.76 9.10 -0.83
C GLY A 77 8.90 10.56 -1.35
N GLY A 78 7.84 11.35 -1.23
CA GLY A 78 7.78 12.72 -1.73
C GLY A 78 7.03 12.85 -3.06
N ALA A 79 7.31 13.89 -3.85
CA ALA A 79 6.64 14.13 -5.13
C ALA A 79 6.99 13.07 -6.17
N GLY A 80 5.99 12.60 -6.94
CA GLY A 80 6.20 11.62 -8.00
C GLY A 80 6.91 12.19 -9.23
N ALA A 81 7.61 11.30 -9.92
CA ALA A 81 8.29 11.57 -11.18
C ALA A 81 8.28 10.32 -12.07
N LEU A 82 8.64 10.46 -13.33
CA LEU A 82 8.87 9.31 -14.22
C LEU A 82 10.03 8.47 -13.67
N ILE A 83 9.77 7.18 -13.41
CA ILE A 83 10.77 6.21 -12.95
C ILE A 83 11.31 5.42 -14.14
N ARG A 84 10.41 4.88 -14.98
CA ARG A 84 10.75 4.04 -16.14
C ARG A 84 9.82 4.35 -17.32
N GLU A 85 10.35 4.11 -18.51
CA GLU A 85 9.61 4.15 -19.78
C GLU A 85 10.12 3.00 -20.66
N GLU A 86 9.26 2.44 -21.50
CA GLU A 86 9.65 1.47 -22.51
C GLU A 86 10.87 1.94 -23.32
N GLY A 87 11.80 1.03 -23.59
CA GLY A 87 13.03 1.43 -24.23
C GLY A 87 13.77 0.27 -24.89
N VAL A 88 14.97 0.59 -25.40
CA VAL A 88 15.86 -0.39 -26.00
C VAL A 88 16.97 -0.74 -25.03
N PHE A 89 17.11 -2.03 -24.68
CA PHE A 89 18.07 -2.57 -23.75
C PHE A 89 18.93 -3.63 -24.43
N GLY A 90 20.11 -3.25 -24.89
CA GLY A 90 20.99 -4.13 -25.65
C GLY A 90 20.37 -4.52 -26.99
N SER A 91 20.02 -5.80 -27.17
CA SER A 91 19.36 -6.31 -28.37
C SER A 91 17.83 -6.40 -28.25
N LEU A 92 17.28 -6.04 -27.12
CA LEU A 92 15.85 -6.12 -26.83
C LEU A 92 15.20 -4.74 -26.92
N THR A 93 14.00 -4.69 -27.50
CA THR A 93 13.13 -3.51 -27.50
C THR A 93 11.89 -3.86 -26.70
N GLN A 94 11.61 -3.13 -25.64
CA GLN A 94 10.35 -3.27 -24.89
C GLN A 94 9.22 -2.68 -25.72
N THR A 95 8.09 -3.38 -25.82
CA THR A 95 6.96 -3.03 -26.67
C THR A 95 5.67 -2.80 -25.90
N SER A 96 5.61 -3.26 -24.66
CA SER A 96 4.53 -2.99 -23.71
C SER A 96 4.98 -3.33 -22.29
N PHE A 97 4.41 -2.65 -21.29
CA PHE A 97 4.50 -3.09 -19.90
C PHE A 97 3.23 -3.84 -19.52
N GLU A 98 3.36 -4.95 -18.78
CA GLU A 98 2.25 -5.47 -18.01
C GLU A 98 1.88 -4.48 -16.90
N SER A 99 0.63 -4.50 -16.47
CA SER A 99 0.17 -3.60 -15.41
C SER A 99 0.87 -3.83 -14.07
N PHE A 100 1.35 -5.07 -13.82
CA PHE A 100 1.95 -5.45 -12.55
C PHE A 100 3.35 -4.90 -12.36
N LEU A 101 3.59 -4.38 -11.15
CA LEU A 101 4.90 -3.91 -10.72
C LEU A 101 5.08 -4.15 -9.21
N GLY A 102 6.33 -4.19 -8.77
CA GLY A 102 6.70 -4.18 -7.36
C GLY A 102 7.83 -3.20 -7.11
N ILE A 103 7.81 -2.55 -5.97
CA ILE A 103 8.91 -1.69 -5.54
C ILE A 103 9.44 -2.13 -4.18
N GLY A 104 10.78 -2.15 -4.06
CA GLY A 104 11.47 -2.43 -2.81
C GLY A 104 12.71 -1.55 -2.69
N GLY A 105 12.90 -0.90 -1.54
CA GLY A 105 13.98 0.06 -1.41
C GLY A 105 13.93 1.14 -2.50
N MET A 106 14.96 1.14 -3.34
CA MET A 106 15.10 2.07 -4.48
C MET A 106 14.97 1.37 -5.84
N GLU A 107 14.60 0.10 -5.86
CA GLU A 107 14.47 -0.72 -7.06
C GLU A 107 12.99 -0.89 -7.47
N VAL A 108 12.77 -1.06 -8.78
CA VAL A 108 11.47 -1.39 -9.37
C VAL A 108 11.55 -2.69 -10.16
N ALA A 109 10.68 -3.65 -9.84
CA ALA A 109 10.48 -4.86 -10.62
C ALA A 109 9.25 -4.69 -11.52
N TYR A 110 9.36 -5.04 -12.80
CA TYR A 110 8.29 -4.91 -13.78
C TYR A 110 8.43 -5.95 -14.90
N SER A 111 7.37 -6.14 -15.67
CA SER A 111 7.29 -7.18 -16.69
C SER A 111 6.95 -6.55 -18.04
N PRO A 112 7.92 -6.34 -18.94
CA PRO A 112 7.68 -5.94 -20.31
C PRO A 112 7.58 -7.13 -21.25
N SER A 113 6.80 -7.00 -22.33
CA SER A 113 7.00 -7.77 -23.55
C SER A 113 8.13 -7.14 -24.37
N CYS A 114 8.96 -7.96 -25.01
CA CYS A 114 10.13 -7.53 -25.73
C CYS A 114 10.23 -8.14 -27.12
N ASP A 115 10.75 -7.36 -28.07
CA ASP A 115 11.21 -7.86 -29.38
C ASP A 115 12.73 -7.95 -29.40
N ASP A 116 13.29 -9.03 -29.92
CA ASP A 116 14.73 -9.17 -30.08
C ASP A 116 15.22 -8.78 -31.49
N ALA A 117 16.47 -8.38 -31.62
CA ALA A 117 17.10 -8.06 -32.89
C ALA A 117 17.28 -9.28 -33.82
N GLY A 118 17.08 -10.51 -33.31
CA GLY A 118 17.12 -11.77 -34.05
C GLY A 118 15.79 -12.13 -34.73
N GLY A 119 14.71 -11.43 -34.39
CA GLY A 119 13.38 -11.58 -35.00
C GLY A 119 12.37 -12.31 -34.12
N SER A 120 12.68 -12.66 -32.87
CA SER A 120 11.68 -13.07 -31.88
C SER A 120 10.89 -11.85 -31.42
N THR A 121 9.57 -11.95 -31.35
CA THR A 121 8.66 -10.88 -30.96
C THR A 121 7.77 -11.29 -29.80
N GLY A 122 7.45 -10.36 -28.92
CA GLY A 122 6.56 -10.57 -27.78
C GLY A 122 7.13 -11.53 -26.72
N LEU A 123 8.46 -11.49 -26.49
CA LEU A 123 9.09 -12.26 -25.43
C LEU A 123 8.74 -11.65 -24.05
N ASP A 124 8.06 -12.40 -23.22
CA ASP A 124 7.74 -11.96 -21.87
C ASP A 124 8.97 -12.04 -20.97
N GLY A 125 9.24 -10.97 -20.26
CA GLY A 125 10.39 -10.86 -19.37
C GLY A 125 10.08 -10.21 -18.04
N VAL A 126 10.93 -10.45 -17.07
CA VAL A 126 10.92 -9.78 -15.77
C VAL A 126 12.23 -9.05 -15.57
N TRP A 127 12.13 -7.81 -15.17
CA TRP A 127 13.21 -6.88 -15.00
C TRP A 127 13.25 -6.34 -13.59
N LEU A 128 14.44 -6.11 -13.08
CA LEU A 128 14.69 -5.32 -11.89
C LEU A 128 15.52 -4.10 -12.35
N ASP A 129 14.93 -2.93 -12.32
CA ASP A 129 15.49 -1.72 -12.96
C ASP A 129 15.86 -1.96 -14.42
N ASP A 130 17.15 -1.86 -14.77
CA ASP A 130 17.68 -2.07 -16.12
C ASP A 130 18.28 -3.48 -16.30
N THR A 131 18.00 -4.40 -15.35
CA THR A 131 18.59 -5.75 -15.35
C THR A 131 17.53 -6.81 -15.60
N ILE A 132 17.74 -7.66 -16.60
CA ILE A 132 16.89 -8.82 -16.87
C ILE A 132 17.08 -9.83 -15.73
N VAL A 133 15.99 -10.18 -15.06
CA VAL A 133 15.94 -11.25 -14.06
C VAL A 133 15.63 -12.59 -14.73
N GLY A 134 14.62 -12.60 -15.59
CA GLY A 134 14.23 -13.75 -16.41
C GLY A 134 13.53 -13.29 -17.67
N ILE A 135 13.68 -14.02 -18.76
CA ILE A 135 13.01 -13.74 -20.03
C ILE A 135 12.70 -15.06 -20.73
N GLU A 136 11.64 -15.08 -21.50
CA GLU A 136 11.26 -16.24 -22.34
C GLU A 136 12.45 -16.74 -23.16
N GLU A 137 12.53 -18.06 -23.35
CA GLU A 137 13.66 -18.77 -23.98
C GLU A 137 14.98 -18.78 -23.19
N MET A 138 15.08 -18.10 -22.05
CA MET A 138 16.26 -18.20 -21.18
C MET A 138 16.30 -19.56 -20.52
N MET A 139 17.49 -20.21 -20.53
CA MET A 139 17.71 -21.47 -19.85
C MET A 139 17.75 -21.30 -18.34
N LEU A 140 17.02 -22.13 -17.62
CA LEU A 140 17.01 -22.15 -16.15
C LEU A 140 18.38 -22.59 -15.59
N PRO A 141 18.90 -21.94 -14.55
CA PRO A 141 20.18 -22.26 -13.95
C PRO A 141 20.31 -23.74 -13.54
N GLY A 142 21.35 -24.42 -14.01
CA GLY A 142 21.61 -25.82 -13.67
C GLY A 142 20.63 -26.86 -14.25
N SER A 143 19.75 -26.44 -15.16
CA SER A 143 18.73 -27.27 -15.81
C SER A 143 18.95 -27.31 -17.33
N THR A 144 18.14 -28.13 -18.02
CA THR A 144 18.00 -28.12 -19.49
C THR A 144 16.66 -27.52 -19.92
N GLU A 145 15.96 -26.92 -19.00
CA GLU A 145 14.66 -26.30 -19.20
C GLU A 145 14.79 -24.82 -19.48
N PHE A 146 13.75 -24.23 -20.08
CA PHE A 146 13.69 -22.85 -20.51
C PHE A 146 12.48 -22.16 -19.90
N ILE A 147 12.60 -20.86 -19.61
CA ILE A 147 11.47 -20.01 -19.25
C ILE A 147 10.56 -19.87 -20.48
N THR A 148 9.25 -19.95 -20.26
CA THR A 148 8.24 -19.81 -21.33
C THR A 148 7.35 -18.57 -21.20
N PHE A 149 7.39 -17.92 -20.07
CA PHE A 149 6.83 -16.58 -19.77
C PHE A 149 7.37 -16.12 -18.41
N GLY A 150 7.28 -14.81 -18.13
CA GLY A 150 7.51 -14.24 -16.81
C GLY A 150 6.45 -13.18 -16.53
N SER A 151 5.79 -13.24 -15.39
CA SER A 151 4.69 -12.37 -15.01
C SER A 151 4.64 -12.13 -13.50
N ARG A 152 3.84 -11.15 -13.08
CA ARG A 152 3.62 -10.80 -11.66
C ARG A 152 4.94 -10.52 -10.91
N PRO A 153 5.76 -9.59 -11.42
CA PRO A 153 7.02 -9.24 -10.80
C PRO A 153 6.81 -8.53 -9.47
N GLY A 154 7.69 -8.82 -8.53
CA GLY A 154 7.79 -8.11 -7.26
C GLY A 154 9.24 -8.04 -6.82
N THR A 155 9.51 -7.24 -5.80
CA THR A 155 10.83 -7.16 -5.18
C THR A 155 10.69 -6.91 -3.68
N THR A 156 11.59 -7.48 -2.90
CA THR A 156 11.72 -7.24 -1.47
C THR A 156 12.37 -5.88 -1.19
N GLN A 157 12.35 -5.45 0.06
CA GLN A 157 12.93 -4.17 0.49
C GLN A 157 14.44 -4.04 0.19
N ASP A 158 15.16 -5.15 0.12
CA ASP A 158 16.59 -5.19 -0.22
C ASP A 158 16.86 -5.36 -1.73
N GLY A 159 15.82 -5.28 -2.57
CA GLY A 159 15.93 -5.42 -4.02
C GLY A 159 16.00 -6.85 -4.53
N THR A 160 15.64 -7.85 -3.73
CA THR A 160 15.58 -9.25 -4.20
C THR A 160 14.32 -9.47 -5.02
N PRO A 161 14.41 -9.76 -6.34
CA PRO A 161 13.26 -9.93 -7.20
C PRO A 161 12.57 -11.27 -6.99
N TYR A 162 11.28 -11.34 -7.29
CA TYR A 162 10.50 -12.57 -7.36
C TYR A 162 9.42 -12.47 -8.45
N PHE A 163 9.01 -13.59 -9.03
CA PHE A 163 7.99 -13.63 -10.08
C PHE A 163 7.51 -15.06 -10.34
N VAL A 164 6.37 -15.19 -11.03
CA VAL A 164 5.92 -16.47 -11.60
C VAL A 164 6.41 -16.58 -13.04
N GLY A 165 7.02 -17.72 -13.37
CA GLY A 165 7.38 -18.07 -14.75
C GLY A 165 6.88 -19.43 -15.15
N GLY A 166 6.66 -19.62 -16.45
CA GLY A 166 6.44 -20.93 -17.03
C GLY A 166 7.76 -21.64 -17.32
N PHE A 167 7.73 -22.96 -17.50
CA PHE A 167 8.90 -23.71 -17.93
C PHE A 167 8.58 -24.75 -19.02
N SER A 168 9.59 -25.05 -19.85
CA SER A 168 9.55 -26.09 -20.87
C SER A 168 10.92 -26.74 -21.04
N ASN A 169 10.93 -28.04 -21.38
CA ASN A 169 12.19 -28.72 -21.77
C ASN A 169 12.57 -28.47 -23.24
N VAL A 170 11.81 -27.65 -23.96
CA VAL A 170 12.07 -27.26 -25.35
C VAL A 170 12.12 -25.74 -25.41
N GLN A 171 13.21 -25.15 -25.93
CA GLN A 171 13.32 -23.73 -26.17
C GLN A 171 12.22 -23.26 -27.14
N GLY A 172 11.50 -22.18 -26.78
CA GLY A 172 10.32 -21.71 -27.53
C GLY A 172 9.13 -22.68 -27.51
N GLY A 173 9.15 -23.68 -26.62
CA GLY A 173 8.07 -24.64 -26.45
C GLY A 173 6.96 -24.13 -25.54
N SER A 174 5.77 -24.74 -25.64
CA SER A 174 4.66 -24.43 -24.74
C SER A 174 5.01 -24.76 -23.30
N SER A 175 4.48 -23.98 -22.37
CA SER A 175 4.67 -24.19 -20.93
C SER A 175 4.19 -25.58 -20.50
N GLN A 176 4.99 -26.24 -19.67
CA GLN A 176 4.70 -27.54 -19.06
C GLN A 176 4.27 -27.40 -17.59
N GLY A 177 4.29 -26.21 -17.06
CA GLY A 177 3.89 -25.88 -15.71
C GLY A 177 4.42 -24.50 -15.31
N ARG A 178 4.22 -24.13 -14.04
CA ARG A 178 4.62 -22.87 -13.46
C ARG A 178 5.63 -23.05 -12.33
N ILE A 179 6.44 -22.04 -12.11
CA ILE A 179 7.41 -21.95 -11.01
C ILE A 179 7.29 -20.54 -10.41
N LEU A 180 7.18 -20.45 -9.09
CA LEU A 180 7.43 -19.22 -8.36
C LEU A 180 8.93 -19.11 -8.09
N PHE A 181 9.55 -18.12 -8.68
CA PHE A 181 10.98 -17.83 -8.54
C PHE A 181 11.24 -16.74 -7.49
N TYR A 182 12.36 -16.90 -6.78
CA TYR A 182 12.88 -15.93 -5.83
C TYR A 182 14.37 -15.69 -6.05
N GLY A 183 14.78 -14.41 -6.05
CA GLY A 183 16.16 -13.98 -6.23
C GLY A 183 16.66 -14.03 -7.67
N SER A 184 17.72 -13.28 -7.96
CA SER A 184 18.35 -13.20 -9.28
C SER A 184 18.97 -14.54 -9.73
N ASN A 185 19.15 -15.50 -8.82
CA ASN A 185 19.61 -16.85 -9.12
C ASN A 185 18.45 -17.79 -9.51
N LEU A 186 17.21 -17.31 -9.57
CA LEU A 186 15.99 -18.06 -9.91
C LEU A 186 15.80 -19.28 -9.02
N THR A 187 15.87 -19.11 -7.69
CA THR A 187 15.57 -20.16 -6.74
C THR A 187 14.08 -20.51 -6.83
N GLU A 188 13.76 -21.79 -7.02
CA GLU A 188 12.38 -22.28 -7.09
C GLU A 188 11.78 -22.34 -5.68
N VAL A 189 10.69 -21.61 -5.43
CA VAL A 189 9.92 -21.65 -4.17
C VAL A 189 8.81 -22.68 -4.25
N TYR A 190 8.00 -22.59 -5.31
CA TYR A 190 6.99 -23.58 -5.67
C TYR A 190 7.14 -23.96 -7.13
N ARG A 191 6.83 -25.24 -7.45
CA ARG A 191 6.92 -25.77 -8.81
C ARG A 191 5.79 -26.74 -9.08
N SER A 192 5.16 -26.64 -10.22
CA SER A 192 4.19 -27.62 -10.75
C SER A 192 4.75 -29.04 -10.76
N GLY A 193 3.94 -30.02 -10.41
CA GLY A 193 4.31 -31.44 -10.36
C GLY A 193 5.09 -31.86 -9.11
N VAL A 194 5.35 -30.96 -8.16
CA VAL A 194 6.03 -31.26 -6.89
C VAL A 194 5.01 -31.33 -5.75
N THR A 195 5.20 -32.30 -4.83
CA THR A 195 4.41 -32.38 -3.59
C THR A 195 5.16 -31.71 -2.46
N TYR A 196 4.53 -30.75 -1.82
CA TYR A 196 5.08 -30.03 -0.66
C TYR A 196 4.55 -30.61 0.66
N PRO A 197 5.24 -30.38 1.81
CA PRO A 197 4.77 -30.85 3.10
C PRO A 197 3.32 -30.41 3.38
N ASN A 198 2.55 -31.27 4.02
CA ASN A 198 1.12 -31.18 4.32
C ASN A 198 0.18 -31.25 3.09
N LEU A 199 0.68 -31.17 1.85
CA LEU A 199 -0.17 -31.32 0.67
C LEU A 199 -0.39 -32.82 0.35
N PRO A 200 -1.63 -33.23 0.00
CA PRO A 200 -1.96 -34.63 -0.22
C PRO A 200 -1.48 -35.18 -1.56
N VAL A 201 -1.32 -34.31 -2.56
CA VAL A 201 -0.94 -34.63 -3.94
C VAL A 201 0.00 -33.54 -4.50
N PRO A 202 0.66 -33.77 -5.66
CA PRO A 202 1.49 -32.76 -6.31
C PRO A 202 0.68 -31.53 -6.71
N LEU A 203 1.39 -30.42 -6.95
CA LEU A 203 0.81 -29.23 -7.58
C LEU A 203 0.44 -29.51 -9.03
N SER A 204 -0.66 -28.93 -9.51
CA SER A 204 -1.12 -29.03 -10.91
C SER A 204 -0.17 -28.32 -11.87
N THR A 205 -0.39 -28.44 -13.18
CA THR A 205 0.39 -27.69 -14.18
C THR A 205 0.08 -26.19 -14.18
N ALA A 206 -1.08 -25.79 -13.66
CA ALA A 206 -1.49 -24.38 -13.49
C ALA A 206 -1.35 -23.90 -12.05
N ALA A 207 -0.70 -24.66 -11.21
CA ALA A 207 -0.72 -24.68 -9.76
C ALA A 207 -0.40 -23.39 -9.02
N ILE A 208 0.27 -22.44 -9.65
CA ILE A 208 0.67 -21.22 -8.99
C ILE A 208 -0.21 -20.14 -9.57
N ASP A 209 -1.20 -19.75 -8.81
CA ASP A 209 -2.00 -18.59 -9.15
C ASP A 209 -1.18 -17.30 -8.91
N PHE A 210 -1.71 -16.18 -9.33
CA PHE A 210 -0.98 -14.93 -9.39
C PHE A 210 -1.05 -14.12 -8.10
N ASP A 211 -1.74 -14.58 -7.06
CA ASP A 211 -1.96 -13.86 -5.80
C ASP A 211 -1.02 -14.29 -4.67
N PHE A 212 0.20 -14.62 -5.01
CA PHE A 212 1.25 -14.86 -4.03
C PHE A 212 1.80 -13.55 -3.46
N ARG A 213 2.26 -13.60 -2.20
CA ARG A 213 2.95 -12.47 -1.55
C ARG A 213 4.18 -12.96 -0.81
N PHE A 214 5.21 -12.12 -0.86
CA PHE A 214 6.36 -12.20 0.04
C PHE A 214 6.28 -11.07 1.06
N SER A 215 6.76 -11.32 2.29
CA SER A 215 7.00 -10.27 3.28
C SER A 215 8.09 -9.29 2.79
N ALA A 216 8.20 -8.11 3.39
CA ALA A 216 9.07 -7.04 2.91
C ALA A 216 10.53 -7.47 2.68
N ASN A 217 11.09 -8.34 3.51
CA ASN A 217 12.46 -8.84 3.34
C ASN A 217 12.51 -10.27 2.74
N GLY A 218 11.36 -10.84 2.36
CA GLY A 218 11.27 -12.17 1.77
C GLY A 218 11.48 -13.34 2.72
N THR A 219 11.40 -13.09 4.04
CA THR A 219 11.54 -14.14 5.07
C THR A 219 10.37 -15.11 5.03
N HIS A 220 9.18 -14.61 4.72
CA HIS A 220 7.94 -15.37 4.62
C HIS A 220 7.31 -15.22 3.24
N ASN A 221 6.50 -16.21 2.86
CA ASN A 221 5.64 -16.15 1.68
C ASN A 221 4.31 -16.87 1.96
N ILE A 222 3.25 -16.39 1.30
CA ILE A 222 1.92 -17.03 1.30
C ILE A 222 1.36 -17.02 -0.12
N THR A 223 0.64 -18.06 -0.48
CA THR A 223 0.08 -18.20 -1.83
C THR A 223 -1.08 -19.18 -1.86
N PRO A 224 -2.16 -18.92 -2.60
CA PRO A 224 -3.06 -19.95 -3.07
C PRO A 224 -2.35 -20.83 -4.09
N LEU A 225 -2.67 -22.12 -4.10
CA LEU A 225 -2.08 -23.14 -4.98
C LEU A 225 -3.15 -24.12 -5.44
N ASP A 226 -3.04 -24.58 -6.70
CA ASP A 226 -3.86 -25.66 -7.21
C ASP A 226 -3.13 -27.01 -7.15
N LEU A 227 -3.81 -28.01 -6.67
CA LEU A 227 -3.36 -29.39 -6.59
C LEU A 227 -3.71 -30.16 -7.87
N ASP A 228 -2.99 -31.24 -8.16
CA ASP A 228 -3.36 -32.22 -9.21
C ASP A 228 -4.54 -33.07 -8.70
N ALA A 229 -5.70 -32.45 -8.58
CA ALA A 229 -6.95 -33.00 -8.06
C ALA A 229 -8.14 -32.59 -8.95
N ALA A 230 -9.35 -32.93 -8.53
CA ALA A 230 -10.55 -32.44 -9.22
C ALA A 230 -10.71 -30.92 -8.97
N SER A 231 -11.21 -30.20 -9.96
CA SER A 231 -11.34 -28.71 -9.88
C SER A 231 -12.29 -28.18 -8.80
N THR A 232 -12.89 -29.03 -8.00
CA THR A 232 -13.67 -28.68 -6.81
C THR A 232 -12.96 -29.07 -5.51
N GLU A 233 -11.69 -29.49 -5.59
CA GLU A 233 -10.88 -29.97 -4.48
C GLU A 233 -9.40 -29.59 -4.66
N ASP A 234 -9.07 -28.78 -5.67
CA ASP A 234 -7.68 -28.47 -6.04
C ASP A 234 -7.14 -27.20 -5.37
N GLY A 235 -7.98 -26.23 -5.02
CA GLY A 235 -7.56 -25.02 -4.33
C GLY A 235 -7.07 -25.29 -2.90
N CYS A 236 -5.91 -24.72 -2.54
CA CYS A 236 -5.39 -24.75 -1.16
C CYS A 236 -4.48 -23.57 -0.88
N MET A 237 -4.34 -23.22 0.40
CA MET A 237 -3.37 -22.22 0.84
C MET A 237 -2.06 -22.86 1.28
N ALA A 238 -0.94 -22.23 0.93
CA ALA A 238 0.39 -22.60 1.41
C ALA A 238 1.16 -21.39 1.95
N MET A 239 2.00 -21.64 2.93
CA MET A 239 2.87 -20.66 3.56
C MET A 239 4.26 -21.26 3.78
N ASP A 240 5.32 -20.55 3.41
CA ASP A 240 6.72 -20.96 3.60
C ASP A 240 7.05 -22.38 3.07
N GLY A 241 6.52 -22.73 1.91
CA GLY A 241 6.75 -24.04 1.28
C GLY A 241 5.96 -25.19 1.90
N VAL A 242 4.93 -24.92 2.72
CA VAL A 242 4.14 -25.92 3.44
C VAL A 242 2.65 -25.62 3.29
N GLY A 243 1.81 -26.63 3.05
CA GLY A 243 0.35 -26.47 3.07
C GLY A 243 -0.11 -25.91 4.43
N LEU A 244 -0.90 -24.83 4.40
CA LEU A 244 -1.37 -24.13 5.59
C LEU A 244 -2.38 -24.98 6.37
N VAL A 245 -2.18 -25.14 7.67
CA VAL A 245 -3.05 -25.93 8.55
C VAL A 245 -3.61 -25.04 9.65
N LEU A 246 -4.93 -24.91 9.74
CA LEU A 246 -5.65 -24.14 10.75
C LEU A 246 -6.54 -25.07 11.60
N GLY A 247 -6.47 -24.93 12.90
CA GLY A 247 -7.27 -25.75 13.82
C GLY A 247 -7.05 -27.28 13.67
N GLY A 248 -5.96 -27.70 13.02
CA GLY A 248 -5.61 -29.11 12.75
C GLY A 248 -6.10 -29.63 11.39
N THR A 249 -6.71 -28.79 10.56
CA THR A 249 -7.22 -29.11 9.20
C THR A 249 -6.44 -28.31 8.16
N LEU A 250 -6.10 -28.94 7.03
CA LEU A 250 -5.50 -28.24 5.88
C LEU A 250 -6.50 -27.20 5.34
N VAL A 251 -6.03 -26.01 5.05
CA VAL A 251 -6.81 -24.99 4.35
C VAL A 251 -6.86 -25.36 2.88
N ARG A 252 -7.92 -26.08 2.50
CA ARG A 252 -8.14 -26.66 1.18
C ARG A 252 -9.64 -26.72 0.91
N GLU A 253 -10.01 -26.55 -0.33
CA GLU A 253 -11.39 -26.77 -0.79
C GLU A 253 -11.98 -28.09 -0.28
N THR A 254 -13.26 -28.10 0.03
CA THR A 254 -14.05 -29.18 0.64
C THR A 254 -13.68 -29.57 2.08
N GLU A 255 -12.57 -29.06 2.62
CA GLU A 255 -12.24 -29.30 4.03
C GLU A 255 -13.08 -28.39 4.94
N THR A 256 -13.78 -29.02 5.90
CA THR A 256 -14.64 -28.29 6.84
C THR A 256 -13.82 -27.32 7.69
N ILE A 257 -14.27 -26.09 7.77
CA ILE A 257 -13.62 -25.02 8.54
C ILE A 257 -13.76 -25.33 10.04
N PRO A 258 -12.65 -25.45 10.79
CA PRO A 258 -12.72 -25.70 12.22
C PRO A 258 -13.42 -24.58 12.99
N VAL A 259 -14.19 -24.92 14.03
CA VAL A 259 -14.83 -23.94 14.91
C VAL A 259 -13.83 -22.97 15.56
N SER A 260 -12.60 -23.43 15.83
CA SER A 260 -11.52 -22.57 16.35
C SER A 260 -11.03 -21.51 15.36
N VAL A 261 -11.32 -21.67 14.08
CA VAL A 261 -11.02 -20.73 12.99
C VAL A 261 -12.19 -19.79 12.72
N GLY A 262 -13.38 -20.11 13.23
CA GLY A 262 -14.62 -19.37 13.01
C GLY A 262 -15.65 -20.13 12.19
N GLY A 263 -15.39 -21.41 11.81
CA GLY A 263 -16.31 -22.23 11.06
C GLY A 263 -17.60 -22.57 11.83
N SER A 264 -18.69 -22.69 11.12
CA SER A 264 -20.01 -23.07 11.63
C SER A 264 -20.59 -24.36 11.00
N GLY A 265 -19.76 -25.03 10.17
CA GLY A 265 -20.08 -26.30 9.51
C GLY A 265 -19.87 -26.28 7.99
N GLU A 266 -19.57 -25.11 7.43
CA GLU A 266 -19.19 -24.91 6.04
C GLU A 266 -17.75 -25.39 5.76
N ALA A 267 -17.43 -25.59 4.49
CA ALA A 267 -16.10 -25.92 4.00
C ALA A 267 -15.52 -24.76 3.17
N TRP A 268 -14.19 -24.71 3.03
CA TRP A 268 -13.51 -23.83 2.08
C TRP A 268 -13.93 -24.19 0.64
N ASP A 269 -14.09 -23.19 -0.24
CA ASP A 269 -14.44 -23.39 -1.65
C ASP A 269 -13.46 -22.70 -2.62
N ASN A 270 -13.02 -21.49 -2.35
CA ASN A 270 -12.07 -20.75 -3.18
C ASN A 270 -11.13 -19.88 -2.34
N PHE A 271 -10.02 -19.42 -2.95
CA PHE A 271 -9.03 -18.52 -2.31
C PHE A 271 -8.58 -17.46 -3.31
N ASP A 272 -8.71 -16.16 -2.93
CA ASP A 272 -8.45 -15.04 -3.82
C ASP A 272 -7.20 -14.25 -3.42
N PHE A 273 -7.31 -13.37 -2.41
CA PHE A 273 -6.23 -12.48 -2.01
C PHE A 273 -5.49 -13.01 -0.80
N CYS A 274 -4.21 -12.71 -0.72
CA CYS A 274 -3.42 -13.02 0.46
C CYS A 274 -2.32 -12.00 0.72
N GLY A 275 -1.81 -11.96 1.94
CA GLY A 275 -0.68 -11.14 2.35
C GLY A 275 -0.02 -11.66 3.60
N ILE A 276 1.28 -11.36 3.77
CA ILE A 276 2.08 -11.80 4.90
C ILE A 276 3.13 -10.75 5.25
N THR A 277 3.37 -10.55 6.54
CA THR A 277 4.36 -9.62 7.08
C THR A 277 5.65 -10.32 7.49
N GLU A 278 6.71 -9.57 7.79
CA GLU A 278 7.96 -10.07 8.36
C GLU A 278 7.80 -10.69 9.76
N SER A 279 6.76 -10.29 10.50
CA SER A 279 6.42 -10.91 11.78
C SER A 279 5.68 -12.23 11.65
N GLY A 280 5.26 -12.60 10.43
CA GLY A 280 4.47 -13.78 10.13
C GLY A 280 2.97 -13.57 10.37
N ASP A 281 2.50 -12.34 10.56
CA ASP A 281 1.08 -12.01 10.50
C ASP A 281 0.61 -12.12 9.06
N TYR A 282 -0.59 -12.67 8.83
CA TYR A 282 -1.08 -12.91 7.48
C TYR A 282 -2.59 -12.77 7.38
N PHE A 283 -3.08 -12.59 6.16
CA PHE A 283 -4.48 -12.74 5.80
C PHE A 283 -4.63 -13.56 4.52
N PHE A 284 -5.81 -14.09 4.31
CA PHE A 284 -6.31 -14.53 3.02
C PHE A 284 -7.82 -14.39 2.96
N THR A 285 -8.35 -14.29 1.74
CA THR A 285 -9.78 -14.21 1.43
C THR A 285 -10.21 -15.37 0.57
N GLY A 286 -11.49 -15.52 0.35
CA GLY A 286 -12.09 -16.51 -0.52
C GLY A 286 -13.53 -16.82 -0.14
N ASP A 287 -14.03 -17.89 -0.75
CA ASP A 287 -15.39 -18.38 -0.59
C ASP A 287 -15.47 -19.63 0.28
N THR A 288 -16.68 -19.90 0.75
CA THR A 288 -17.05 -21.15 1.40
C THR A 288 -18.20 -21.79 0.62
N ASP A 289 -18.50 -23.07 0.89
CA ASP A 289 -19.66 -23.79 0.35
C ASP A 289 -20.99 -23.38 1.00
N ALA A 290 -21.03 -22.26 1.72
CA ALA A 290 -22.22 -21.68 2.32
C ALA A 290 -23.20 -21.13 1.25
N ALA A 291 -24.29 -20.49 1.66
CA ALA A 291 -25.15 -19.79 0.71
C ALA A 291 -24.47 -18.51 0.24
N THR A 292 -24.63 -18.16 -1.05
CA THR A 292 -24.04 -16.99 -1.73
C THR A 292 -24.31 -15.62 -1.08
N ALA A 293 -25.03 -15.52 -0.02
CA ALA A 293 -25.20 -14.32 0.78
C ALA A 293 -24.41 -14.35 2.08
N ASN A 294 -23.48 -15.31 2.26
CA ASN A 294 -22.64 -15.50 3.45
C ASN A 294 -21.41 -16.37 3.15
N ASP A 295 -20.95 -16.46 1.91
CA ASP A 295 -19.86 -17.34 1.52
C ASP A 295 -18.51 -16.65 1.53
N GLU A 296 -18.42 -15.38 1.25
CA GLU A 296 -17.19 -14.61 1.28
C GLU A 296 -16.65 -14.39 2.71
N PHE A 297 -15.33 -14.40 2.84
CA PHE A 297 -14.67 -14.22 4.15
C PHE A 297 -13.30 -13.54 4.05
N ILE A 298 -12.87 -12.97 5.18
CA ILE A 298 -11.47 -12.60 5.45
C ILE A 298 -10.98 -13.40 6.66
N VAL A 299 -9.92 -14.20 6.47
CA VAL A 299 -9.12 -14.78 7.55
C VAL A 299 -7.95 -13.86 7.87
N ARG A 300 -7.70 -13.60 9.15
CA ARG A 300 -6.52 -12.90 9.64
C ARG A 300 -5.90 -13.68 10.80
N ASN A 301 -4.63 -14.02 10.68
CA ASN A 301 -3.89 -14.79 11.71
C ASN A 301 -4.62 -16.07 12.16
N GLY A 302 -5.20 -16.79 11.19
CA GLY A 302 -5.84 -18.08 11.41
C GLY A 302 -7.25 -18.05 11.99
N VAL A 303 -7.91 -16.88 11.97
CA VAL A 303 -9.31 -16.73 12.39
C VAL A 303 -10.06 -15.92 11.35
N ILE A 304 -11.28 -16.34 11.00
CA ILE A 304 -12.20 -15.53 10.19
C ILE A 304 -12.60 -14.31 11.01
N VAL A 305 -12.28 -13.12 10.50
CA VAL A 305 -12.53 -11.84 11.20
C VAL A 305 -13.71 -11.08 10.61
N VAL A 306 -14.00 -11.28 9.32
CA VAL A 306 -15.11 -10.63 8.59
C VAL A 306 -15.73 -11.65 7.65
N ARG A 307 -17.05 -11.58 7.51
CA ARG A 307 -17.85 -12.38 6.56
C ARG A 307 -18.81 -11.49 5.79
N GLU A 308 -19.21 -11.96 4.65
CA GLU A 308 -20.39 -11.44 3.96
C GLU A 308 -21.62 -11.48 4.89
N GLY A 309 -22.43 -10.41 4.89
CA GLY A 309 -23.55 -10.20 5.80
C GLY A 309 -23.18 -9.53 7.12
N ASP A 310 -21.90 -9.38 7.46
CA ASP A 310 -21.46 -8.62 8.62
C ASP A 310 -21.67 -7.11 8.39
N THR A 311 -21.69 -6.36 9.49
CA THR A 311 -21.79 -4.90 9.45
C THR A 311 -20.46 -4.29 9.87
N VAL A 312 -19.83 -3.54 8.97
CA VAL A 312 -18.59 -2.82 9.20
C VAL A 312 -18.82 -1.32 9.01
N ASP A 313 -18.49 -0.51 10.00
CA ASP A 313 -18.70 0.95 10.05
C ASP A 313 -20.14 1.41 9.68
N GLY A 314 -21.12 0.55 9.93
CA GLY A 314 -22.53 0.80 9.66
C GLY A 314 -23.04 0.31 8.31
N GLU A 315 -22.16 -0.15 7.42
CA GLU A 315 -22.50 -0.74 6.12
C GLU A 315 -22.60 -2.27 6.23
N ILE A 316 -23.52 -2.87 5.46
CA ILE A 316 -23.70 -4.33 5.39
C ILE A 316 -22.92 -4.84 4.18
N LEU A 317 -21.96 -5.73 4.42
CA LEU A 317 -21.17 -6.36 3.36
C LEU A 317 -22.04 -7.35 2.57
N THR A 318 -21.86 -7.35 1.25
CA THR A 318 -22.54 -8.24 0.31
C THR A 318 -21.63 -8.53 -0.89
N GLY A 319 -21.99 -9.51 -1.74
CA GLY A 319 -21.24 -9.77 -2.98
C GLY A 319 -19.78 -10.09 -2.73
N ALA A 320 -18.90 -9.64 -3.64
CA ALA A 320 -17.52 -10.05 -3.71
C ALA A 320 -16.55 -9.10 -2.98
N ILE A 321 -15.39 -9.65 -2.62
CA ILE A 321 -14.19 -8.88 -2.26
C ILE A 321 -13.44 -8.59 -3.55
N GLU A 322 -13.34 -7.31 -3.93
CA GLU A 322 -12.69 -6.87 -5.17
C GLU A 322 -11.19 -6.61 -5.03
N GLY A 323 -10.68 -6.57 -3.81
CA GLY A 323 -9.25 -6.41 -3.54
C GLY A 323 -8.94 -6.35 -2.05
N ALA A 324 -7.74 -6.80 -1.67
CA ALA A 324 -7.27 -6.70 -0.30
C ALA A 324 -5.73 -6.60 -0.24
N TYR A 325 -5.21 -5.85 0.73
CA TYR A 325 -3.77 -5.65 0.94
C TYR A 325 -3.43 -5.49 2.42
N LEU A 326 -2.39 -6.18 2.87
CA LEU A 326 -1.84 -6.10 4.22
C LEU A 326 -0.47 -5.42 4.19
N ASN A 327 -0.27 -4.38 5.01
CA ASN A 327 1.04 -3.77 5.20
C ASN A 327 1.86 -4.48 6.29
N GLU A 328 3.13 -4.11 6.46
CA GLU A 328 4.03 -4.70 7.47
C GLU A 328 3.67 -4.35 8.93
N GLN A 329 2.80 -3.38 9.14
CA GLN A 329 2.22 -3.04 10.45
C GLN A 329 1.00 -3.90 10.78
N ASN A 330 0.71 -4.91 9.92
CA ASN A 330 -0.45 -5.77 10.03
C ASN A 330 -1.77 -4.97 9.95
N GLU A 331 -1.82 -3.91 9.12
CA GLU A 331 -3.01 -3.14 8.83
C GLU A 331 -3.55 -3.54 7.46
N LEU A 332 -4.85 -3.83 7.40
CA LEU A 332 -5.54 -4.39 6.23
C LEU A 332 -6.43 -3.34 5.58
N ALA A 333 -6.26 -3.12 4.27
CA ALA A 333 -7.24 -2.46 3.43
C ALA A 333 -7.94 -3.47 2.52
N TYR A 334 -9.21 -3.26 2.24
CA TYR A 334 -9.96 -4.10 1.31
C TYR A 334 -11.08 -3.32 0.64
N VAL A 335 -11.41 -3.72 -0.58
CA VAL A 335 -12.60 -3.28 -1.32
C VAL A 335 -13.61 -4.41 -1.29
N TRP A 336 -14.81 -4.12 -0.84
CA TRP A 336 -15.91 -5.08 -0.74
C TRP A 336 -17.23 -4.43 -1.10
N ASP A 337 -18.11 -5.17 -1.75
CA ASP A 337 -19.46 -4.71 -2.03
C ASP A 337 -20.25 -4.48 -0.76
N ILE A 338 -21.07 -3.44 -0.75
CA ILE A 338 -22.02 -3.11 0.33
C ILE A 338 -23.40 -2.88 -0.22
N VAL A 339 -24.40 -3.07 0.62
CA VAL A 339 -25.80 -2.71 0.29
C VAL A 339 -26.04 -1.24 0.62
N ASP A 340 -26.14 -0.39 -0.41
CA ASP A 340 -26.69 0.95 -0.23
C ASP A 340 -28.17 0.99 -0.65
N GLY A 341 -28.87 2.11 -0.47
CA GLY A 341 -30.28 2.25 -0.82
C GLY A 341 -30.60 2.16 -2.32
N THR A 342 -29.60 2.03 -3.20
CA THR A 342 -29.70 2.00 -4.67
C THR A 342 -29.36 0.63 -5.25
N GLY A 343 -28.62 -0.20 -4.51
CA GLY A 343 -28.14 -1.53 -4.93
C GLY A 343 -26.85 -1.91 -4.23
N ASP A 344 -26.11 -2.84 -4.83
CA ASP A 344 -24.77 -3.18 -4.40
C ASP A 344 -23.79 -2.18 -5.01
N VAL A 345 -22.88 -1.65 -4.19
CA VAL A 345 -21.86 -0.68 -4.56
C VAL A 345 -20.53 -1.06 -3.91
N GLU A 346 -19.41 -0.80 -4.57
CA GLU A 346 -18.08 -1.06 -4.03
C GLU A 346 -17.70 -0.03 -2.97
N ALA A 347 -17.06 -0.49 -1.90
CA ALA A 347 -16.62 0.32 -0.79
C ALA A 347 -15.21 -0.06 -0.33
N LEU A 348 -14.35 0.95 -0.15
CA LEU A 348 -12.99 0.82 0.34
C LEU A 348 -12.95 0.97 1.85
N PHE A 349 -12.46 -0.04 2.53
CA PHE A 349 -12.24 -0.06 3.97
C PHE A 349 -10.76 -0.10 4.31
N PHE A 350 -10.42 0.51 5.44
CA PHE A 350 -9.12 0.36 6.09
C PHE A 350 -9.34 -0.04 7.54
N GLU A 351 -8.90 -1.23 7.91
CA GLU A 351 -9.30 -1.91 9.13
C GLU A 351 -10.85 -1.96 9.19
N ASP A 352 -11.47 -1.51 10.26
CA ASP A 352 -12.93 -1.49 10.42
C ASP A 352 -13.57 -0.14 10.04
N THR A 353 -12.87 0.70 9.24
CA THR A 353 -13.31 2.06 8.90
C THR A 353 -13.57 2.19 7.40
N LEU A 354 -14.77 2.66 7.03
CA LEU A 354 -15.12 3.04 5.66
C LEU A 354 -14.34 4.32 5.28
N LEU A 355 -13.54 4.25 4.21
CA LEU A 355 -12.80 5.39 3.70
C LEU A 355 -13.52 6.10 2.55
N LEU A 356 -14.06 5.31 1.62
CA LEU A 356 -14.65 5.81 0.37
C LEU A 356 -15.56 4.74 -0.22
N LYS A 357 -16.63 5.13 -0.90
CA LYS A 357 -17.49 4.21 -1.66
C LYS A 357 -17.94 4.83 -2.97
N GLU A 358 -18.47 4.02 -3.87
CA GLU A 358 -19.13 4.52 -5.08
C GLU A 358 -20.20 5.55 -4.75
N GLY A 359 -20.22 6.64 -5.50
CA GLY A 359 -21.09 7.80 -5.30
C GLY A 359 -20.52 8.87 -4.38
N ASP A 360 -19.44 8.62 -3.65
CA ASP A 360 -18.77 9.64 -2.84
C ASP A 360 -18.00 10.64 -3.72
N GLU A 361 -18.04 11.92 -3.32
CA GLU A 361 -17.28 12.98 -3.98
C GLU A 361 -15.77 12.85 -3.67
N VAL A 362 -14.93 13.22 -4.64
CA VAL A 362 -13.46 13.22 -4.52
C VAL A 362 -12.88 14.60 -4.78
N ASP A 363 -11.68 14.86 -4.24
CA ASP A 363 -10.84 16.02 -4.58
C ASP A 363 -10.11 15.71 -5.89
N TRP A 364 -10.77 16.00 -7.01
CA TRP A 364 -10.26 15.69 -8.35
C TRP A 364 -9.25 16.72 -8.86
N ASP A 365 -9.41 17.99 -8.49
CA ASP A 365 -8.51 19.05 -8.94
C ASP A 365 -7.26 19.23 -8.05
N GLY A 366 -7.22 18.55 -6.90
CA GLY A 366 -6.07 18.52 -5.98
C GLY A 366 -5.94 19.78 -5.12
N ASP A 367 -7.02 20.52 -4.91
CA ASP A 367 -7.01 21.76 -4.11
C ASP A 367 -7.22 21.50 -2.60
N GLY A 368 -7.45 20.26 -2.20
CA GLY A 368 -7.70 19.82 -0.82
C GLY A 368 -9.17 19.88 -0.42
N MET A 369 -10.09 20.11 -1.35
CA MET A 369 -11.54 20.09 -1.13
C MET A 369 -12.22 19.11 -2.10
N LEU A 370 -13.30 18.47 -1.64
CA LEU A 370 -14.09 17.59 -2.50
C LEU A 370 -14.78 18.41 -3.61
N ASP A 371 -14.72 17.92 -4.85
CA ASP A 371 -15.33 18.56 -6.01
C ASP A 371 -16.81 18.18 -6.13
N PRO A 372 -17.75 19.13 -6.03
CA PRO A 372 -19.16 18.83 -6.09
C PRO A 372 -19.58 18.15 -7.41
N GLY A 373 -20.14 16.93 -7.30
CA GLY A 373 -20.63 16.14 -8.43
C GLY A 373 -19.52 15.42 -9.22
N VAL A 374 -18.29 15.36 -8.70
CA VAL A 374 -17.22 14.50 -9.19
C VAL A 374 -17.13 13.30 -8.26
N VAL A 375 -17.60 12.14 -8.71
CA VAL A 375 -17.87 10.99 -7.84
C VAL A 375 -17.18 9.72 -8.32
N VAL A 376 -16.78 8.87 -7.38
CA VAL A 376 -16.30 7.51 -7.67
C VAL A 376 -17.42 6.70 -8.30
N THR A 377 -17.11 5.95 -9.36
CA THR A 377 -18.05 5.07 -10.05
C THR A 377 -17.63 3.61 -10.04
N ASN A 378 -16.37 3.32 -9.72
CA ASN A 378 -15.83 1.95 -9.64
C ASN A 378 -14.42 1.99 -9.06
N PHE A 379 -14.01 0.97 -8.31
CA PHE A 379 -12.62 0.78 -7.92
C PHE A 379 -11.93 -0.12 -8.95
N THR A 380 -10.96 0.41 -9.68
CA THR A 380 -10.33 -0.28 -10.82
C THR A 380 -9.39 -1.40 -10.35
N GLY A 381 -9.97 -2.53 -9.95
CA GLY A 381 -9.29 -3.83 -9.88
C GLY A 381 -8.33 -4.05 -8.72
N ILE A 382 -8.29 -5.26 -8.48
CA ILE A 382 -7.65 -6.18 -7.53
C ILE A 382 -6.21 -5.82 -7.16
N SER A 383 -5.41 -5.38 -8.12
CA SER A 383 -3.96 -5.16 -7.95
C SER A 383 -3.60 -3.68 -7.82
N SER A 384 -4.59 -2.82 -7.76
CA SER A 384 -4.38 -1.38 -7.62
C SER A 384 -4.41 -0.90 -6.17
N LEU A 385 -4.82 -1.76 -5.22
CA LEU A 385 -4.89 -1.43 -3.80
C LEU A 385 -3.57 -1.76 -3.10
N THR A 386 -2.98 -0.78 -2.42
CA THR A 386 -1.79 -0.97 -1.58
C THR A 386 -1.84 -0.05 -0.36
N VAL A 387 -1.15 -0.45 0.72
CA VAL A 387 -1.09 0.31 1.97
C VAL A 387 0.35 0.57 2.35
N SER A 388 0.68 1.83 2.58
CA SER A 388 2.02 2.23 3.03
C SER A 388 2.27 1.84 4.49
N PRO A 389 3.54 1.82 4.94
CA PRO A 389 3.88 1.57 6.34
C PRO A 389 3.29 2.57 7.34
N THR A 390 2.79 3.68 6.87
CA THR A 390 2.17 4.75 7.69
C THR A 390 0.66 4.78 7.60
N GLY A 391 0.04 3.74 7.00
CA GLY A 391 -1.42 3.63 6.88
C GLY A 391 -2.03 4.43 5.71
N GLY A 392 -1.21 5.04 4.84
CA GLY A 392 -1.72 5.64 3.60
C GLY A 392 -2.19 4.57 2.64
N VAL A 393 -3.44 4.63 2.22
CA VAL A 393 -4.07 3.70 1.26
C VAL A 393 -3.96 4.28 -0.13
N TYR A 394 -3.34 3.54 -1.05
CA TYR A 394 -3.15 3.91 -2.45
C TYR A 394 -3.98 3.00 -3.35
N PHE A 395 -4.72 3.58 -4.29
CA PHE A 395 -5.61 2.84 -5.18
C PHE A 395 -5.89 3.61 -6.47
N THR A 396 -6.34 2.91 -7.50
CA THR A 396 -6.93 3.53 -8.70
C THR A 396 -8.45 3.36 -8.67
N ALA A 397 -9.17 4.35 -9.19
CA ALA A 397 -10.62 4.33 -9.30
C ALA A 397 -11.08 5.07 -10.55
N ASP A 398 -12.22 4.65 -11.07
CA ASP A 398 -12.97 5.38 -12.07
C ASP A 398 -13.80 6.49 -11.40
N VAL A 399 -13.79 7.67 -12.01
CA VAL A 399 -14.47 8.86 -11.49
C VAL A 399 -15.33 9.49 -12.60
N ASP A 400 -16.59 9.75 -12.33
CA ASP A 400 -17.43 10.56 -13.22
C ASP A 400 -17.10 12.05 -13.03
N VAL A 401 -16.47 12.62 -14.03
CA VAL A 401 -16.15 14.05 -14.09
C VAL A 401 -17.10 14.73 -15.09
N ASN A 402 -18.22 15.23 -14.60
CA ASN A 402 -19.25 15.90 -15.41
C ASN A 402 -19.79 15.05 -16.57
N GLY A 403 -20.00 13.76 -16.39
CA GLY A 403 -20.53 12.82 -17.38
C GLY A 403 -19.46 12.16 -18.27
N THR A 404 -18.19 12.32 -17.93
CA THR A 404 -17.05 11.59 -18.53
C THR A 404 -16.39 10.78 -17.43
N VAL A 405 -16.29 9.46 -17.63
CA VAL A 405 -15.57 8.57 -16.71
C VAL A 405 -14.08 8.62 -17.05
N LEU A 406 -13.25 8.92 -16.06
CA LEU A 406 -11.80 9.00 -16.15
C LEU A 406 -11.17 8.22 -15.00
N GLU A 407 -10.01 7.61 -15.22
CA GLU A 407 -9.25 6.94 -14.17
C GLU A 407 -8.44 7.94 -13.34
N GLY A 408 -8.41 7.74 -12.02
CA GLY A 408 -7.57 8.47 -11.08
C GLY A 408 -6.71 7.55 -10.22
N TYR A 409 -5.47 7.95 -9.92
CA TYR A 409 -4.64 7.35 -8.89
C TYR A 409 -4.71 8.19 -7.63
N PHE A 410 -5.20 7.61 -6.57
CA PHE A 410 -5.51 8.27 -5.31
C PHE A 410 -4.65 7.76 -4.16
N ARG A 411 -4.53 8.60 -3.15
CA ARG A 411 -4.09 8.24 -1.82
C ARG A 411 -5.09 8.79 -0.80
N ILE A 412 -5.48 7.96 0.17
CA ILE A 412 -6.26 8.34 1.35
C ILE A 412 -5.48 7.96 2.60
N GLY A 413 -5.56 8.78 3.65
CA GLY A 413 -4.94 8.53 4.95
C GLY A 413 -3.80 9.47 5.28
N ASP A 414 -3.05 9.15 6.33
CA ASP A 414 -2.01 10.03 6.83
C ASP A 414 -0.96 10.34 5.76
N ASP A 415 -0.97 11.58 5.32
CA ASP A 415 0.10 12.10 4.50
C ASP A 415 1.41 11.99 5.27
N ILE A 416 2.43 11.36 4.69
CA ILE A 416 3.80 11.65 5.12
C ILE A 416 4.07 13.09 4.70
N ILE A 417 3.65 14.01 5.56
CA ILE A 417 3.88 15.42 5.31
C ILE A 417 5.32 15.74 5.68
N GLY A 418 6.08 16.08 4.67
CA GLY A 418 7.47 16.49 4.83
C GLY A 418 8.47 15.36 4.64
N THR A 419 9.74 15.70 4.80
CA THR A 419 10.88 14.78 4.64
C THR A 419 11.74 14.83 5.88
N ASN A 420 12.05 13.67 6.48
CA ASN A 420 12.93 13.61 7.62
C ASN A 420 14.38 13.89 7.19
N TYR A 421 15.09 14.67 7.98
CA TYR A 421 16.50 15.00 7.80
C TYR A 421 17.21 14.98 9.15
N CYS A 422 18.52 14.94 9.20
CA CYS A 422 19.30 15.04 10.44
C CYS A 422 18.97 13.92 11.46
N ALA A 423 19.79 12.89 11.53
CA ALA A 423 19.55 11.75 12.38
C ALA A 423 19.52 12.09 13.89
N ALA A 424 18.56 11.53 14.63
CA ALA A 424 18.47 11.61 16.09
C ALA A 424 19.48 10.69 16.78
N THR A 425 19.85 11.02 18.00
CA THR A 425 20.57 10.10 18.90
C THR A 425 19.58 9.15 19.59
N PRO A 426 19.92 7.86 19.80
CA PRO A 426 19.08 6.94 20.56
C PRO A 426 18.71 7.51 21.94
N ASN A 427 17.46 7.34 22.33
CA ASN A 427 16.94 7.69 23.65
C ASN A 427 16.97 6.49 24.61
N SER A 428 16.35 6.58 25.78
CA SER A 428 16.36 5.51 26.80
C SER A 428 15.61 4.23 26.39
N THR A 429 14.88 4.22 25.27
CA THR A 429 14.31 2.99 24.68
C THR A 429 15.32 2.21 23.86
N GLY A 430 16.47 2.82 23.52
CA GLY A 430 17.47 2.29 22.61
C GLY A 430 17.24 2.70 21.14
N LEU A 431 16.11 3.34 20.83
CA LEU A 431 15.73 3.80 19.48
C LEU A 431 15.88 5.33 19.36
N PRO A 432 16.13 5.86 18.17
CA PRO A 432 16.03 7.29 17.90
C PRO A 432 14.56 7.72 17.91
N GLY A 433 14.25 8.90 18.45
CA GLY A 433 12.91 9.49 18.30
C GLY A 433 12.70 9.98 16.87
N ILE A 434 11.51 9.75 16.32
CA ILE A 434 11.13 10.10 14.94
C ILE A 434 10.13 11.26 14.97
N MET A 435 10.35 12.25 14.11
CA MET A 435 9.45 13.37 13.85
C MET A 435 8.56 13.06 12.65
N GLY A 436 7.26 13.35 12.75
CA GLY A 436 6.31 13.24 11.66
C GLY A 436 5.31 14.39 11.66
N ALA A 437 4.43 14.40 10.67
CA ALA A 437 3.28 15.27 10.60
C ALA A 437 2.12 14.57 9.89
N SER A 438 0.88 14.99 10.18
CA SER A 438 -0.34 14.50 9.57
C SER A 438 -1.30 15.66 9.24
N GLY A 439 -2.36 15.38 8.49
CA GLY A 439 -3.32 16.37 8.00
C GLY A 439 -2.91 16.96 6.64
N SER A 440 -2.85 18.28 6.49
CA SER A 440 -2.56 18.93 5.21
C SER A 440 -1.41 19.94 5.32
N ASN A 441 -0.51 19.95 4.33
CA ASN A 441 0.51 21.00 4.17
C ASN A 441 0.01 22.19 3.33
N VAL A 442 -1.26 22.20 2.93
CA VAL A 442 -1.91 23.35 2.32
C VAL A 442 -2.12 24.41 3.42
N ALA A 443 -1.38 25.52 3.35
CA ALA A 443 -1.41 26.54 4.41
C ALA A 443 -2.82 27.10 4.66
N ALA A 444 -3.63 27.22 3.62
CA ALA A 444 -5.00 27.74 3.69
C ALA A 444 -5.98 26.79 4.40
N SER A 445 -5.76 25.47 4.36
CA SER A 445 -6.63 24.48 4.99
C SER A 445 -6.57 24.53 6.52
N ASN A 446 -5.43 25.00 7.07
CA ASN A 446 -5.17 25.07 8.52
C ASN A 446 -5.45 23.76 9.27
N SER A 447 -5.24 22.62 8.59
CA SER A 447 -5.45 21.26 9.10
C SER A 447 -4.12 20.53 9.14
N PHE A 448 -3.27 20.82 10.12
CA PHE A 448 -1.92 20.29 10.24
C PHE A 448 -1.60 19.88 11.68
N SER A 449 -1.06 18.70 11.86
CA SER A 449 -0.65 18.17 13.15
C SER A 449 0.80 17.70 13.10
N LEU A 450 1.57 17.99 14.15
CA LEU A 450 2.91 17.45 14.35
C LEU A 450 2.82 16.17 15.17
N THR A 451 3.63 15.15 14.83
CA THR A 451 3.72 13.89 15.56
C THR A 451 5.17 13.59 15.94
N ALA A 452 5.37 12.86 17.03
CA ALA A 452 6.67 12.33 17.43
C ALA A 452 6.48 10.95 18.06
N SER A 453 7.26 9.97 17.60
CA SER A 453 7.16 8.57 18.00
C SER A 453 8.50 7.98 18.43
N GLN A 454 8.52 6.70 18.85
CA GLN A 454 9.67 6.01 19.41
C GLN A 454 10.28 6.72 20.63
N LEU A 455 9.45 7.39 21.42
CA LEU A 455 9.86 8.14 22.61
C LEU A 455 9.79 7.26 23.86
N PRO A 456 10.51 7.61 24.95
CA PRO A 456 10.30 7.00 26.24
C PRO A 456 8.86 7.20 26.73
N ALA A 457 8.24 6.14 27.26
CA ALA A 457 6.86 6.17 27.74
C ALA A 457 6.65 7.17 28.89
N ASN A 458 5.47 7.83 28.89
CA ASN A 458 5.01 8.75 29.92
C ASN A 458 5.95 9.97 30.16
N GLN A 459 6.65 10.42 29.13
CA GLN A 459 7.51 11.59 29.19
C GLN A 459 6.84 12.82 28.58
N PHE A 460 7.14 13.99 29.15
CA PHE A 460 6.69 15.26 28.60
C PHE A 460 7.62 15.76 27.49
N GLY A 461 7.03 16.39 26.47
CA GLY A 461 7.75 17.00 25.37
C GLY A 461 7.06 18.25 24.83
N ILE A 462 7.75 18.92 23.93
CA ILE A 462 7.26 20.06 23.16
C ILE A 462 7.78 19.96 21.72
N PHE A 463 7.05 20.52 20.80
CA PHE A 463 7.55 20.74 19.45
C PHE A 463 8.29 22.09 19.35
N VAL A 464 9.29 22.11 18.48
CA VAL A 464 10.08 23.31 18.13
C VAL A 464 10.13 23.45 16.61
N THR A 465 10.20 24.68 16.11
CA THR A 465 10.15 24.96 14.68
C THR A 465 11.09 26.08 14.28
N SER A 466 11.49 26.12 13.02
CA SER A 466 12.30 27.19 12.42
C SER A 466 12.10 27.24 10.90
N ARG A 467 12.47 28.36 10.29
CA ARG A 467 12.63 28.53 8.83
C ARG A 467 14.03 28.15 8.33
N THR A 468 14.87 27.63 9.20
CA THR A 468 16.28 27.30 8.89
C THR A 468 16.64 25.95 9.46
N ALA A 469 17.04 25.02 8.58
CA ALA A 469 17.67 23.76 8.97
C ALA A 469 19.16 23.93 9.25
N THR A 470 19.71 23.04 10.05
CA THR A 470 21.16 22.85 10.20
C THR A 470 21.50 21.36 10.10
N MET A 471 22.77 21.05 9.85
CA MET A 471 23.25 19.65 9.85
C MET A 471 23.29 19.02 11.24
N GLY A 472 22.77 19.73 12.23
CA GLY A 472 22.69 19.29 13.62
C GLY A 472 23.94 19.61 14.44
N ALA A 473 23.71 19.99 15.69
CA ALA A 473 24.76 20.16 16.69
C ALA A 473 24.28 19.61 18.05
N PRO A 474 25.18 19.07 18.89
CA PRO A 474 24.81 18.67 20.24
C PRO A 474 24.16 19.82 20.99
N ALA A 475 22.94 19.61 21.50
CA ALA A 475 22.21 20.64 22.23
C ALA A 475 22.73 20.75 23.66
N ALA A 476 23.07 21.95 24.11
CA ALA A 476 23.54 22.16 25.47
C ALA A 476 22.48 21.73 26.51
N GLY A 477 22.85 20.80 27.40
CA GLY A 477 21.95 20.26 28.43
C GLY A 477 21.00 19.17 27.94
N SER A 478 21.23 18.58 26.75
CA SER A 478 20.48 17.45 26.20
C SER A 478 21.43 16.39 25.64
N ASN A 479 20.98 15.15 25.56
CA ASN A 479 21.70 14.09 24.86
C ASN A 479 21.52 14.19 23.33
N GLY A 480 20.52 14.96 22.89
CA GLY A 480 20.09 15.01 21.48
C GLY A 480 20.83 16.05 20.64
N ILE A 481 20.59 15.93 19.35
CA ILE A 481 21.11 16.82 18.32
C ILE A 481 20.00 17.82 17.95
N LEU A 482 20.30 19.12 18.01
CA LEU A 482 19.41 20.16 17.52
C LEU A 482 19.70 20.44 16.04
N CYS A 483 18.72 20.16 15.19
CA CYS A 483 18.79 20.30 13.72
C CYS A 483 18.19 21.60 13.21
N LEU A 484 17.73 22.46 14.09
CA LEU A 484 17.14 23.75 13.77
C LEU A 484 18.13 24.89 14.03
N GLY A 485 18.10 25.90 13.18
CA GLY A 485 18.90 27.11 13.30
C GLY A 485 18.07 28.39 13.28
N GLY A 486 18.71 29.53 13.25
CA GLY A 486 18.04 30.83 13.13
C GLY A 486 17.09 31.15 14.29
N SER A 487 15.90 31.65 13.96
CA SER A 487 14.87 32.02 14.93
C SER A 487 13.98 30.83 15.29
N ILE A 488 14.35 30.08 16.31
CA ILE A 488 13.63 28.90 16.76
C ILE A 488 12.39 29.30 17.53
N GLY A 489 11.22 28.88 17.05
CA GLY A 489 9.93 28.93 17.74
C GLY A 489 9.72 27.71 18.63
N ARG A 490 8.88 27.85 19.66
CA ARG A 490 8.56 26.77 20.61
C ARG A 490 7.07 26.75 20.89
N PHE A 491 6.47 25.57 20.80
CA PHE A 491 5.09 25.35 21.19
C PHE A 491 5.04 25.07 22.70
N THR A 492 4.83 26.11 23.51
CA THR A 492 4.98 26.06 24.98
C THR A 492 3.75 26.53 25.75
N SER A 493 2.64 26.80 25.08
CA SER A 493 1.38 27.03 25.78
C SER A 493 0.98 25.80 26.59
N PRO A 494 0.20 25.91 27.67
CA PRO A 494 -0.16 24.75 28.50
C PRO A 494 -0.78 23.57 27.75
N SER A 495 -1.55 23.82 26.69
CA SER A 495 -2.13 22.81 25.79
C SER A 495 -1.14 22.24 24.77
N GLN A 496 0.04 22.83 24.62
CA GLN A 496 1.06 22.41 23.66
C GLN A 496 2.23 21.64 24.32
N ILE A 497 2.17 21.48 25.63
CA ILE A 497 3.08 20.58 26.35
C ILE A 497 2.42 19.21 26.39
N VAL A 498 2.96 18.26 25.64
CA VAL A 498 2.36 16.95 25.38
C VAL A 498 3.07 15.85 26.16
N ASN A 499 2.40 14.71 26.34
CA ASN A 499 2.94 13.54 27.04
C ASN A 499 2.89 12.32 26.11
N SER A 500 3.97 11.54 26.09
CA SER A 500 4.13 10.38 25.21
C SER A 500 3.27 9.15 25.60
N GLY A 501 2.48 9.21 26.65
CA GLY A 501 1.64 8.10 27.07
C GLY A 501 2.40 6.78 27.24
N SER A 502 1.67 5.69 27.29
CA SER A 502 2.27 4.34 27.36
C SER A 502 2.85 3.88 26.01
N GLY A 503 2.37 4.42 24.89
CA GLY A 503 2.81 4.09 23.54
C GLY A 503 4.13 4.74 23.12
N GLY A 504 4.61 5.73 23.87
CA GLY A 504 5.87 6.42 23.51
C GLY A 504 5.73 7.37 22.33
N GLU A 505 4.54 7.97 22.15
CA GLU A 505 4.26 8.93 21.07
C GLU A 505 3.40 10.09 21.55
N PHE A 506 3.45 11.21 20.88
CA PHE A 506 2.54 12.33 21.08
C PHE A 506 2.30 13.12 19.80
N SER A 507 1.15 13.77 19.74
CA SER A 507 0.77 14.64 18.63
C SER A 507 0.32 16.01 19.12
N LEU A 508 0.34 17.00 18.22
CA LEU A 508 -0.10 18.36 18.48
C LEU A 508 -0.73 18.96 17.22
N PRO A 509 -2.06 19.15 17.18
CA PRO A 509 -2.68 20.01 16.18
C PRO A 509 -2.17 21.43 16.32
N VAL A 510 -1.75 22.05 15.21
CA VAL A 510 -1.17 23.39 15.24
C VAL A 510 -1.96 24.34 14.33
N ASP A 511 -2.12 25.57 14.81
CA ASP A 511 -2.77 26.64 14.06
C ASP A 511 -1.72 27.34 13.17
N LEU A 512 -1.81 27.14 11.86
CA LEU A 512 -0.89 27.69 10.87
C LEU A 512 -0.97 29.22 10.78
N SER A 513 -2.01 29.86 11.30
CA SER A 513 -2.15 31.31 11.31
C SER A 513 -1.32 32.01 12.41
N VAL A 514 -0.84 31.28 13.43
CA VAL A 514 -0.13 31.81 14.60
C VAL A 514 1.10 30.96 14.98
N PHE A 515 1.92 30.62 14.01
CA PHE A 515 3.11 29.80 14.16
C PHE A 515 4.22 30.49 14.99
N PRO A 516 4.80 29.83 16.00
CA PRO A 516 5.84 30.44 16.80
C PRO A 516 7.13 30.62 15.99
N GLN A 517 7.70 31.84 16.05
CA GLN A 517 9.00 32.12 15.44
C GLN A 517 9.78 33.10 16.35
N GLY A 518 10.87 32.64 16.95
CA GLY A 518 11.64 33.46 17.89
C GLY A 518 10.82 33.92 19.09
N VAL A 519 10.58 35.21 19.20
CA VAL A 519 9.81 35.81 20.32
C VAL A 519 8.37 36.20 19.93
N GLY A 520 7.89 35.80 18.77
CA GLY A 520 6.55 36.13 18.29
C GLY A 520 5.90 34.98 17.53
N THR A 521 4.81 35.29 16.85
CA THR A 521 4.11 34.37 15.95
C THR A 521 3.97 35.00 14.57
N VAL A 522 3.96 34.16 13.53
CA VAL A 522 3.74 34.54 12.13
C VAL A 522 2.79 33.51 11.48
N PRO A 523 2.02 33.91 10.47
CA PRO A 523 1.29 32.93 9.69
C PRO A 523 2.25 32.14 8.79
N VAL A 524 1.93 30.87 8.59
CA VAL A 524 2.51 30.04 7.53
C VAL A 524 1.87 30.45 6.20
N MET A 525 2.66 30.57 5.16
CA MET A 525 2.20 30.99 3.83
C MET A 525 2.60 29.92 2.80
N SER A 526 1.78 29.77 1.76
CA SER A 526 2.12 28.97 0.57
C SER A 526 3.51 29.33 0.03
N GLY A 527 4.26 28.32 -0.42
CA GLY A 527 5.64 28.45 -0.90
C GLY A 527 6.70 28.57 0.20
N GLN A 528 6.34 28.43 1.47
CA GLN A 528 7.29 28.46 2.57
C GLN A 528 7.68 27.06 3.02
N THR A 529 8.96 26.84 3.28
CA THR A 529 9.45 25.65 3.95
C THR A 529 9.70 25.93 5.43
N TRP A 530 9.23 25.03 6.29
CA TRP A 530 9.42 25.03 7.73
C TRP A 530 10.07 23.72 8.18
N PHE A 531 10.84 23.80 9.28
CA PHE A 531 11.58 22.69 9.86
C PHE A 531 11.12 22.48 11.29
N PHE A 532 10.99 21.20 11.69
CA PHE A 532 10.44 20.81 12.98
C PHE A 532 11.33 19.77 13.68
N GLN A 533 11.30 19.77 14.99
CA GLN A 533 11.80 18.70 15.88
C GLN A 533 10.92 18.63 17.14
N ALA A 534 10.91 17.49 17.80
CA ALA A 534 10.38 17.36 19.15
C ALA A 534 11.53 17.27 20.15
N TRP A 535 11.46 18.10 21.19
CA TRP A 535 12.24 17.94 22.41
C TRP A 535 11.41 17.13 23.40
N HIS A 536 12.02 16.15 24.05
CA HIS A 536 11.34 15.33 25.05
C HIS A 536 12.24 15.04 26.25
N ARG A 537 11.63 14.76 27.40
CA ARG A 537 12.35 14.25 28.57
C ARG A 537 12.83 12.83 28.29
N ASP A 538 14.00 12.52 28.84
CA ASP A 538 14.62 11.20 28.73
C ASP A 538 15.24 10.86 30.07
N SER A 539 15.10 9.61 30.55
CA SER A 539 15.60 9.18 31.85
C SER A 539 17.11 8.92 31.89
N VAL A 540 17.78 8.99 30.73
CA VAL A 540 19.22 8.68 30.56
C VAL A 540 20.02 9.96 30.32
N GLY A 541 21.24 9.99 30.85
CA GLY A 541 22.23 11.03 30.61
C GLY A 541 21.82 12.41 31.14
N LEU A 542 21.68 13.39 30.27
CA LEU A 542 21.35 14.79 30.63
C LEU A 542 19.84 15.03 30.85
N GLY A 543 19.02 14.01 30.81
CA GLY A 543 17.60 14.08 31.18
C GLY A 543 16.68 14.58 30.07
N SER A 544 17.17 14.74 28.84
CA SER A 544 16.36 15.08 27.66
C SER A 544 17.05 14.67 26.36
N ASN A 545 16.24 14.56 25.30
CA ASN A 545 16.71 14.23 23.95
C ASN A 545 15.88 15.00 22.91
N PHE A 546 16.24 14.88 21.63
CA PHE A 546 15.53 15.38 20.47
C PHE A 546 15.26 14.24 19.47
N THR A 547 14.15 14.37 18.74
CA THR A 547 13.90 13.56 17.54
C THR A 547 14.87 13.93 16.40
N ASP A 548 14.79 13.23 15.28
CA ASP A 548 15.28 13.74 14.00
C ASP A 548 14.55 15.03 13.60
N GLY A 549 14.95 15.64 12.48
CA GLY A 549 14.31 16.82 11.94
C GLY A 549 13.28 16.45 10.87
N LEU A 550 12.21 17.21 10.76
CA LEU A 550 11.22 17.13 9.67
C LEU A 550 11.23 18.45 8.89
N GLU A 551 11.36 18.35 7.56
CA GLU A 551 11.23 19.46 6.62
C GLU A 551 9.84 19.41 5.98
N VAL A 552 9.06 20.49 6.04
CA VAL A 552 7.72 20.57 5.44
C VAL A 552 7.65 21.76 4.51
N PRO A 553 7.53 21.57 3.19
CA PRO A 553 7.12 22.59 2.24
C PRO A 553 5.60 22.80 2.34
N PHE A 554 5.15 24.00 2.67
CA PHE A 554 3.73 24.37 2.66
C PHE A 554 3.34 24.92 1.29
N ILE A 555 2.20 24.47 0.79
CA ILE A 555 1.58 24.86 -0.48
C ILE A 555 0.30 25.66 -0.27
#